data_fe3073441d526d001743fd31e9e69016
#
_entry.id   fe3073441d526d001743fd31e9e69016
#
_cell.length_a   1.000
_cell.length_b   1.000
_cell.length_c   1.000
_cell.angle_alpha   90.00
_cell.angle_beta   90.00
_cell.angle_gamma   90.00
#
_symmetry.space_group_name_H-M   'P 1'
#
loop_
_entity.id
_entity.type
_entity.pdbx_description
1 polymer ?
#
loop_
_entity_poly.entity_id
_entity_poly.type
_entity_poly.pdbx_seq_one_letter_code
_entity_poly.pdbx_strand_id
1 'polypeptide(L)'
;DRAPDLTLGTTPGPRVLGVDRSAGAGAAGGGTGGTSGGTSGGAPTCDASTTRRVSESRIGWGVKDSFRSYIRGSVAKGSWTTDGAVENGGAFIFSGAEGAVDTSGPRGTVAARGSVTFTGHGGTLRTVVADPEVTFSGGTGTLTADVTSNDTQGTPHAYGRIAVADLTVTASVDGGVLDGTAEATLTQAGANALSDFYEPGTVMSPVSVRAALAGAADCGALDGSGATGAGTAGSTPDVASLGALPADGSSAP
;
A
#
# COMPACT_ATOMS: atom_id res chain seq x y z
N ASP A 1 -41.92 1.14 18.87
CA ASP A 1 -40.62 1.17 18.20
C ASP A 1 -40.57 2.35 17.28
N ARG A 2 -39.76 3.30 17.65
CA ARG A 2 -39.68 4.62 17.02
C ARG A 2 -38.33 4.76 16.34
N ALA A 3 -38.30 4.95 15.02
CA ALA A 3 -37.12 5.24 14.25
C ALA A 3 -36.51 6.60 14.64
N PRO A 4 -35.17 6.75 14.66
CA PRO A 4 -34.54 8.04 14.93
C PRO A 4 -34.63 8.96 13.71
N ASP A 5 -35.02 10.20 14.00
CA ASP A 5 -35.17 11.33 13.09
C ASP A 5 -33.79 11.89 12.71
N LEU A 6 -33.48 11.92 11.41
CA LEU A 6 -32.23 12.47 10.86
C LEU A 6 -32.44 13.95 10.54
N THR A 7 -32.08 14.82 11.47
CA THR A 7 -31.98 16.27 11.22
C THR A 7 -30.65 16.61 10.54
N LEU A 8 -30.72 17.17 9.32
CA LEU A 8 -29.59 17.74 8.60
C LEU A 8 -29.00 18.92 9.36
N GLY A 9 -27.74 18.77 9.80
CA GLY A 9 -26.94 19.85 10.34
C GLY A 9 -26.29 20.65 9.20
N THR A 10 -26.55 21.96 9.20
CA THR A 10 -26.00 22.96 8.27
C THR A 10 -24.48 23.11 8.42
N THR A 11 -23.76 22.95 7.32
CA THR A 11 -22.31 23.13 7.19
C THR A 11 -21.91 24.61 7.28
N PRO A 12 -20.92 25.02 8.11
CA PRO A 12 -20.29 26.34 7.99
C PRO A 12 -19.26 26.34 6.87
N GLY A 13 -19.36 27.31 5.97
CA GLY A 13 -18.46 27.52 4.85
C GLY A 13 -17.03 27.95 5.25
N PRO A 14 -16.04 27.83 4.35
CA PRO A 14 -14.65 28.10 4.61
C PRO A 14 -14.35 29.60 4.75
N ARG A 15 -13.67 29.98 5.84
CA ARG A 15 -13.13 31.33 6.01
C ARG A 15 -11.81 31.46 5.24
N VAL A 16 -11.80 32.37 4.28
CA VAL A 16 -10.59 32.84 3.59
C VAL A 16 -9.83 33.77 4.53
N LEU A 17 -8.60 33.39 4.92
CA LEU A 17 -7.64 34.27 5.60
C LEU A 17 -6.84 35.03 4.53
N GLY A 18 -6.98 36.34 4.51
CA GLY A 18 -6.26 37.23 3.63
C GLY A 18 -4.76 37.27 3.93
N VAL A 19 -3.97 37.22 2.87
CA VAL A 19 -2.52 37.42 2.89
C VAL A 19 -2.24 38.90 2.75
N ASP A 20 -1.66 39.50 3.79
CA ASP A 20 -1.16 40.86 3.77
C ASP A 20 0.26 40.86 3.17
N ARG A 21 0.44 41.60 2.05
CA ARG A 21 1.73 41.84 1.44
C ARG A 21 2.26 43.17 1.93
N SER A 22 3.33 43.13 2.73
CA SER A 22 4.16 44.31 2.97
C SER A 22 5.56 44.11 2.38
N ALA A 23 5.86 44.89 1.37
CA ALA A 23 7.18 45.04 0.80
C ALA A 23 8.05 45.89 1.69
N GLY A 24 9.31 45.45 1.94
CA GLY A 24 10.36 46.22 2.58
C GLY A 24 11.71 45.84 2.01
N ALA A 25 12.28 46.76 1.18
CA ALA A 25 13.65 46.69 0.69
C ALA A 25 14.61 47.25 1.73
N GLY A 26 15.80 46.65 1.87
CA GLY A 26 16.89 47.26 2.66
C GLY A 26 18.14 46.44 2.86
N ALA A 27 19.15 46.67 2.02
CA ALA A 27 20.59 46.79 2.28
C ALA A 27 21.45 45.69 2.89
N ALA A 28 22.55 45.48 2.21
CA ALA A 28 23.73 44.66 2.45
C ALA A 28 24.44 44.88 3.81
N GLY A 29 25.01 43.80 4.37
CA GLY A 29 26.00 43.86 5.45
C GLY A 29 26.65 42.48 5.63
N GLY A 30 27.94 42.36 5.28
CA GLY A 30 28.75 41.16 5.48
C GLY A 30 29.04 40.90 6.97
N GLY A 31 29.14 39.62 7.33
CA GLY A 31 29.55 39.20 8.68
C GLY A 31 29.95 37.73 8.67
N THR A 32 31.17 37.51 8.96
CA THR A 32 31.94 36.29 9.10
C THR A 32 31.40 35.32 10.17
N GLY A 33 31.41 34.03 9.87
CA GLY A 33 31.77 32.95 10.79
C GLY A 33 30.79 32.64 11.92
N GLY A 34 30.06 31.58 11.77
CA GLY A 34 29.37 30.89 12.86
C GLY A 34 29.05 29.46 12.46
N THR A 35 29.90 28.53 12.84
CA THR A 35 29.63 27.09 12.78
C THR A 35 28.50 26.73 13.75
N SER A 36 27.27 26.81 13.29
CA SER A 36 26.15 26.25 14.00
C SER A 36 26.04 24.80 13.62
N GLY A 37 26.52 23.89 14.50
CA GLY A 37 26.24 22.48 14.47
C GLY A 37 24.74 22.23 14.63
N GLY A 38 23.99 22.28 13.54
CA GLY A 38 22.67 21.73 13.45
C GLY A 38 22.79 20.22 13.45
N THR A 39 22.37 19.56 14.51
CA THR A 39 22.03 18.14 14.50
C THR A 39 20.83 17.99 13.58
N SER A 40 21.09 17.91 12.29
CA SER A 40 20.17 17.34 11.33
C SER A 40 19.94 15.91 11.78
N GLY A 41 18.74 15.61 12.28
CA GLY A 41 18.26 14.25 12.39
C GLY A 41 18.36 13.64 10.98
N GLY A 42 19.46 12.96 10.68
CA GLY A 42 19.72 12.38 9.40
C GLY A 42 18.62 11.40 9.07
N ALA A 43 17.92 11.62 7.95
CA ALA A 43 17.19 10.56 7.31
C ALA A 43 18.12 9.33 7.28
N PRO A 44 17.60 8.11 7.54
CA PRO A 44 18.43 6.92 7.59
C PRO A 44 19.23 6.81 6.29
N THR A 45 20.53 6.94 6.41
CA THR A 45 21.42 6.89 5.25
C THR A 45 21.38 5.48 4.68
N CYS A 46 20.92 5.38 3.44
CA CYS A 46 20.98 4.13 2.71
C CYS A 46 22.43 3.73 2.44
N ASP A 47 22.76 2.48 2.63
CA ASP A 47 24.04 1.90 2.25
C ASP A 47 23.85 1.04 0.99
N ALA A 48 24.42 1.46 -0.13
CA ALA A 48 24.37 0.71 -1.38
C ALA A 48 25.04 -0.69 -1.26
N SER A 49 25.93 -0.89 -0.29
CA SER A 49 26.55 -2.20 -0.07
C SER A 49 25.58 -3.23 0.52
N THR A 50 24.54 -2.78 1.21
CA THR A 50 23.50 -3.62 1.84
C THR A 50 22.18 -3.60 1.10
N THR A 51 21.99 -2.66 0.16
CA THR A 51 20.77 -2.57 -0.63
C THR A 51 20.78 -3.56 -1.79
N ARG A 52 19.73 -4.36 -1.87
CA ARG A 52 19.54 -5.41 -2.89
C ARG A 52 18.27 -5.15 -3.69
N ARG A 53 18.35 -5.51 -4.99
CA ARG A 53 17.18 -5.48 -5.88
C ARG A 53 16.28 -6.67 -5.60
N VAL A 54 15.00 -6.46 -5.69
CA VAL A 54 14.00 -7.53 -5.74
C VAL A 54 14.08 -8.18 -7.12
N SER A 55 14.33 -9.49 -7.17
CA SER A 55 14.38 -10.28 -8.41
C SER A 55 13.12 -11.10 -8.62
N GLU A 56 12.42 -11.44 -7.56
CA GLU A 56 11.11 -12.06 -7.52
C GLU A 56 10.37 -11.59 -6.28
N SER A 57 9.06 -11.42 -6.38
CA SER A 57 8.24 -11.09 -5.22
C SER A 57 6.87 -11.73 -5.27
N ARG A 58 6.31 -11.89 -4.08
CA ARG A 58 4.90 -12.22 -3.86
C ARG A 58 4.36 -11.33 -2.76
N ILE A 59 3.22 -10.72 -3.01
CA ILE A 59 2.43 -9.99 -2.02
C ILE A 59 1.10 -10.72 -1.90
N GLY A 60 0.79 -11.20 -0.70
CA GLY A 60 -0.48 -11.84 -0.37
C GLY A 60 -1.35 -10.90 0.45
N TRP A 61 -2.58 -10.67 0.00
CA TRP A 61 -3.55 -9.86 0.73
C TRP A 61 -4.98 -10.31 0.46
N GLY A 62 -5.75 -10.53 1.53
CA GLY A 62 -7.14 -10.97 1.44
C GLY A 62 -8.16 -9.82 1.42
N VAL A 63 -7.74 -8.56 1.40
CA VAL A 63 -8.57 -7.37 1.61
C VAL A 63 -9.22 -7.40 2.99
N LYS A 64 -10.36 -8.09 3.14
CA LYS A 64 -11.02 -8.37 4.43
C LYS A 64 -11.97 -9.54 4.29
N ASP A 65 -11.97 -10.45 5.26
CA ASP A 65 -12.79 -11.66 5.26
C ASP A 65 -14.29 -11.35 5.23
N SER A 66 -14.71 -10.37 6.02
CA SER A 66 -16.11 -9.94 6.03
C SER A 66 -16.57 -9.37 4.70
N PHE A 67 -15.67 -8.67 3.97
CA PHE A 67 -15.96 -8.16 2.62
C PHE A 67 -16.12 -9.32 1.62
N ARG A 68 -15.20 -10.28 1.62
CA ARG A 68 -15.31 -11.46 0.74
C ARG A 68 -16.56 -12.28 1.03
N SER A 69 -16.87 -12.47 2.32
CA SER A 69 -18.10 -13.15 2.74
C SER A 69 -19.36 -12.40 2.31
N TYR A 70 -19.35 -11.07 2.41
CA TYR A 70 -20.45 -10.24 1.92
C TYR A 70 -20.62 -10.36 0.40
N ILE A 71 -19.52 -10.28 -0.36
CA ILE A 71 -19.56 -10.43 -1.83
C ILE A 71 -20.23 -11.74 -2.24
N ARG A 72 -19.84 -12.88 -1.62
CA ARG A 72 -20.41 -14.20 -1.93
C ARG A 72 -21.77 -14.47 -1.28
N GLY A 73 -22.16 -13.61 -0.34
CA GLY A 73 -23.38 -13.76 0.42
C GLY A 73 -24.66 -13.54 -0.37
N SER A 74 -25.79 -13.88 0.25
CA SER A 74 -27.13 -13.75 -0.35
C SER A 74 -27.56 -12.32 -0.64
N VAL A 75 -26.88 -11.33 -0.03
CA VAL A 75 -27.16 -9.90 -0.21
C VAL A 75 -26.50 -9.40 -1.49
N ALA A 76 -25.17 -9.48 -1.59
CA ALA A 76 -24.45 -9.00 -2.76
C ALA A 76 -24.57 -9.94 -3.96
N LYS A 77 -24.69 -11.26 -3.72
CA LYS A 77 -24.80 -12.31 -4.77
C LYS A 77 -23.73 -12.16 -5.84
N GLY A 78 -22.53 -11.85 -5.40
CA GLY A 78 -21.42 -11.46 -6.26
C GLY A 78 -20.35 -12.54 -6.36
N SER A 79 -19.24 -12.12 -6.93
CA SER A 79 -18.07 -12.95 -7.13
C SER A 79 -16.84 -12.06 -7.29
N TRP A 80 -15.68 -12.69 -7.44
CA TRP A 80 -14.47 -11.99 -7.88
C TRP A 80 -13.75 -12.77 -8.96
N THR A 81 -12.96 -12.05 -9.73
CA THR A 81 -12.05 -12.57 -10.73
C THR A 81 -10.66 -11.98 -10.51
N THR A 82 -9.64 -12.72 -10.90
CA THR A 82 -8.25 -12.27 -10.86
C THR A 82 -7.67 -12.19 -12.27
N ASP A 83 -6.75 -11.26 -12.48
CA ASP A 83 -5.93 -11.14 -13.66
C ASP A 83 -4.48 -10.91 -13.22
N GLY A 84 -3.56 -11.84 -13.55
CA GLY A 84 -2.18 -11.82 -13.07
C GLY A 84 -1.99 -12.10 -11.57
N ALA A 85 -3.08 -12.27 -10.82
CA ALA A 85 -3.07 -12.70 -9.43
C ALA A 85 -3.72 -14.07 -9.27
N VAL A 86 -3.41 -14.79 -8.18
CA VAL A 86 -3.96 -16.12 -7.88
C VAL A 86 -4.60 -16.11 -6.50
N GLU A 87 -5.83 -16.62 -6.39
CA GLU A 87 -6.47 -16.85 -5.09
C GLU A 87 -5.88 -18.10 -4.42
N ASN A 88 -5.43 -17.96 -3.18
CA ASN A 88 -4.93 -19.06 -2.37
C ASN A 88 -5.26 -18.82 -0.89
N GLY A 89 -6.00 -19.74 -0.27
CA GLY A 89 -6.27 -19.74 1.17
C GLY A 89 -6.98 -18.49 1.70
N GLY A 90 -7.78 -17.82 0.88
CA GLY A 90 -8.46 -16.58 1.27
C GLY A 90 -7.64 -15.30 1.02
N ALA A 91 -6.43 -15.41 0.53
CA ALA A 91 -5.63 -14.29 0.06
C ALA A 91 -5.51 -14.29 -1.46
N PHE A 92 -5.31 -13.13 -2.04
CA PHE A 92 -4.92 -12.93 -3.44
C PHE A 92 -3.41 -12.74 -3.48
N ILE A 93 -2.72 -13.59 -4.22
CA ILE A 93 -1.26 -13.58 -4.36
C ILE A 93 -0.92 -12.87 -5.65
N PHE A 94 -0.26 -11.74 -5.53
CA PHE A 94 0.27 -10.94 -6.63
C PHE A 94 1.77 -11.22 -6.75
N SER A 95 2.27 -11.31 -7.97
CA SER A 95 3.68 -11.62 -8.23
C SER A 95 4.39 -10.49 -8.98
N GLY A 96 5.68 -10.32 -8.75
CA GLY A 96 6.47 -9.27 -9.38
C GLY A 96 7.97 -9.48 -9.24
N ALA A 97 8.72 -8.48 -9.68
CA ALA A 97 10.18 -8.46 -9.61
C ALA A 97 10.70 -7.00 -9.48
N GLU A 98 9.92 -6.15 -8.84
CA GLU A 98 10.24 -4.72 -8.71
C GLU A 98 10.42 -4.33 -7.25
N GLY A 99 11.39 -3.45 -6.99
CA GLY A 99 11.69 -2.92 -5.68
C GLY A 99 13.14 -3.12 -5.25
N ALA A 100 13.42 -2.68 -4.04
CA ALA A 100 14.71 -2.82 -3.40
C ALA A 100 14.56 -2.93 -1.89
N VAL A 101 15.47 -3.64 -1.25
CA VAL A 101 15.47 -3.87 0.19
C VAL A 101 16.88 -3.66 0.74
N ASP A 102 17.00 -2.85 1.78
CA ASP A 102 18.19 -2.78 2.60
C ASP A 102 18.18 -3.95 3.59
N THR A 103 19.19 -4.79 3.51
CA THR A 103 19.29 -6.03 4.30
C THR A 103 19.91 -5.83 5.68
N SER A 104 20.52 -4.67 5.97
CA SER A 104 21.13 -4.36 7.26
C SER A 104 20.12 -4.02 8.36
N GLY A 105 18.98 -3.46 7.97
CA GLY A 105 17.81 -3.25 8.82
C GLY A 105 16.61 -3.25 7.90
N PRO A 106 15.76 -4.29 7.91
CA PRO A 106 14.78 -4.50 6.85
C PRO A 106 13.93 -3.26 6.59
N ARG A 107 14.21 -2.60 5.48
CA ARG A 107 13.46 -1.48 4.94
C ARG A 107 13.52 -1.52 3.43
N GLY A 108 12.48 -1.06 2.78
CA GLY A 108 12.48 -1.02 1.32
C GLY A 108 11.08 -0.99 0.74
N THR A 109 11.05 -1.23 -0.55
CA THR A 109 9.83 -1.31 -1.35
C THR A 109 9.81 -2.63 -2.10
N VAL A 110 8.68 -3.29 -2.06
CA VAL A 110 8.38 -4.51 -2.83
C VAL A 110 7.09 -4.28 -3.59
N ALA A 111 7.14 -4.36 -4.91
CA ALA A 111 5.96 -4.22 -5.76
C ALA A 111 5.63 -5.54 -6.46
N ALA A 112 4.34 -5.72 -6.75
CA ALA A 112 3.82 -6.85 -7.50
C ALA A 112 2.79 -6.38 -8.52
N ARG A 113 2.43 -7.27 -9.45
CA ARG A 113 1.51 -6.98 -10.55
C ARG A 113 0.29 -7.88 -10.49
N GLY A 114 -0.77 -7.43 -11.14
CA GLY A 114 -2.03 -8.15 -11.24
C GLY A 114 -3.18 -7.43 -10.56
N SER A 115 -4.37 -7.97 -10.72
CA SER A 115 -5.58 -7.36 -10.14
C SER A 115 -6.55 -8.39 -9.61
N VAL A 116 -7.38 -7.95 -8.69
CA VAL A 116 -8.63 -8.62 -8.28
C VAL A 116 -9.79 -7.67 -8.51
N THR A 117 -10.83 -8.17 -9.17
CA THR A 117 -12.09 -7.46 -9.41
C THR A 117 -13.20 -8.11 -8.64
N PHE A 118 -13.79 -7.41 -7.69
CA PHE A 118 -14.99 -7.81 -6.96
C PHE A 118 -16.23 -7.24 -7.65
N THR A 119 -17.27 -8.04 -7.78
CA THR A 119 -18.56 -7.63 -8.34
C THR A 119 -19.69 -8.11 -7.44
N GLY A 120 -20.78 -7.35 -7.39
CA GLY A 120 -21.98 -7.68 -6.63
C GLY A 120 -23.17 -6.84 -7.06
N HIS A 121 -24.34 -7.12 -6.48
CA HIS A 121 -25.59 -6.39 -6.75
C HIS A 121 -25.92 -6.26 -8.25
N GLY A 122 -25.70 -7.34 -9.01
CA GLY A 122 -25.95 -7.32 -10.46
C GLY A 122 -25.01 -6.39 -11.25
N GLY A 123 -23.84 -6.05 -10.70
CA GLY A 123 -22.84 -5.19 -11.31
C GLY A 123 -22.75 -3.77 -10.75
N THR A 124 -23.71 -3.34 -9.93
CA THR A 124 -23.66 -2.03 -9.25
C THR A 124 -22.41 -1.92 -8.38
N LEU A 125 -22.13 -2.93 -7.57
CA LEU A 125 -20.86 -3.02 -6.85
C LEU A 125 -19.79 -3.55 -7.81
N ARG A 126 -18.75 -2.77 -8.00
CA ARG A 126 -17.54 -3.19 -8.70
C ARG A 126 -16.35 -2.49 -8.05
N THR A 127 -15.43 -3.27 -7.51
CA THR A 127 -14.18 -2.77 -6.93
C THR A 127 -13.01 -3.53 -7.52
N VAL A 128 -12.03 -2.81 -8.03
CA VAL A 128 -10.77 -3.35 -8.56
C VAL A 128 -9.64 -2.89 -7.66
N VAL A 129 -8.81 -3.81 -7.24
CA VAL A 129 -7.54 -3.56 -6.56
C VAL A 129 -6.45 -4.15 -7.42
N ALA A 130 -5.48 -3.33 -7.81
CA ALA A 130 -4.43 -3.73 -8.73
C ALA A 130 -3.04 -3.27 -8.27
N ASP A 131 -2.03 -3.99 -8.73
CA ASP A 131 -0.61 -3.65 -8.63
C ASP A 131 -0.17 -3.22 -7.22
N PRO A 132 -0.34 -4.07 -6.19
CA PRO A 132 0.00 -3.72 -4.83
C PRO A 132 1.50 -3.52 -4.65
N GLU A 133 1.84 -2.59 -3.78
CA GLU A 133 3.20 -2.29 -3.36
C GLU A 133 3.23 -2.14 -1.85
N VAL A 134 4.23 -2.72 -1.24
CA VAL A 134 4.52 -2.57 0.19
C VAL A 134 5.81 -1.80 0.36
N THR A 135 5.72 -0.63 0.97
CA THR A 135 6.89 0.15 1.44
C THR A 135 6.97 0.01 2.95
N PHE A 136 8.16 -0.25 3.48
CA PHE A 136 8.34 -0.48 4.92
C PHE A 136 9.68 0.02 5.44
N SER A 137 9.70 0.41 6.71
CA SER A 137 10.90 0.84 7.44
C SER A 137 10.69 0.70 8.94
N GLY A 138 11.57 -0.04 9.60
CA GLY A 138 11.63 -0.09 11.06
C GLY A 138 10.35 -0.56 11.76
N GLY A 139 9.64 -1.52 11.20
CA GLY A 139 8.43 -2.09 11.80
C GLY A 139 7.13 -1.39 11.40
N THR A 140 7.20 -0.34 10.60
CA THR A 140 6.03 0.34 10.02
C THR A 140 6.09 0.31 8.50
N GLY A 141 4.96 0.47 7.84
CA GLY A 141 4.90 0.48 6.39
C GLY A 141 3.55 0.96 5.85
N THR A 142 3.42 0.87 4.54
CA THR A 142 2.20 1.24 3.83
C THR A 142 1.94 0.25 2.71
N LEU A 143 0.71 -0.19 2.57
CA LEU A 143 0.22 -0.89 1.40
C LEU A 143 -0.40 0.12 0.45
N THR A 144 0.20 0.26 -0.72
CA THR A 144 -0.30 1.10 -1.81
C THR A 144 -0.84 0.20 -2.92
N ALA A 145 -1.91 0.61 -3.60
CA ALA A 145 -2.46 -0.09 -4.75
C ALA A 145 -3.19 0.88 -5.67
N ASP A 146 -3.38 0.47 -6.92
CA ASP A 146 -4.29 1.16 -7.84
C ASP A 146 -5.71 0.68 -7.60
N VAL A 147 -6.62 1.61 -7.31
CA VAL A 147 -8.00 1.28 -6.96
C VAL A 147 -8.98 2.00 -7.86
N THR A 148 -9.96 1.24 -8.36
CA THR A 148 -11.17 1.75 -9.01
C THR A 148 -12.37 1.11 -8.33
N SER A 149 -13.36 1.88 -7.98
CA SER A 149 -14.56 1.38 -7.31
C SER A 149 -15.80 2.13 -7.77
N ASN A 150 -16.93 1.45 -7.87
CA ASN A 150 -18.20 2.10 -8.09
C ASN A 150 -18.73 2.67 -6.76
N ASP A 151 -19.47 3.79 -6.85
CA ASP A 151 -20.27 4.25 -5.73
C ASP A 151 -21.54 3.38 -5.53
N THR A 152 -22.34 3.72 -4.54
CA THR A 152 -23.59 3.01 -4.23
C THR A 152 -24.64 3.05 -5.33
N GLN A 153 -24.46 3.90 -6.35
CA GLN A 153 -25.35 4.06 -7.51
C GLN A 153 -24.80 3.36 -8.76
N GLY A 154 -23.59 2.76 -8.64
CA GLY A 154 -22.94 2.06 -9.72
C GLY A 154 -22.06 2.95 -10.62
N THR A 155 -21.83 4.21 -10.24
CA THR A 155 -20.97 5.13 -10.98
C THR A 155 -19.50 4.80 -10.67
N PRO A 156 -18.66 4.57 -11.68
CA PRO A 156 -17.25 4.24 -11.45
C PRO A 156 -16.44 5.49 -11.05
N HIS A 157 -15.57 5.31 -10.05
CA HIS A 157 -14.59 6.28 -9.59
C HIS A 157 -13.19 5.68 -9.66
N ALA A 158 -12.27 6.33 -10.37
CA ALA A 158 -10.86 5.96 -10.39
C ALA A 158 -10.12 6.74 -9.29
N TYR A 159 -9.71 6.05 -8.25
CA TYR A 159 -8.91 6.63 -7.17
C TYR A 159 -7.43 6.68 -7.54
N GLY A 160 -7.01 5.87 -8.53
CA GLY A 160 -5.62 5.71 -8.90
C GLY A 160 -4.80 5.04 -7.81
N ARG A 161 -3.51 5.35 -7.78
CA ARG A 161 -2.60 4.78 -6.80
C ARG A 161 -2.73 5.49 -5.46
N ILE A 162 -3.21 4.78 -4.45
CA ILE A 162 -3.46 5.30 -3.11
C ILE A 162 -2.81 4.43 -2.04
N ALA A 163 -2.51 5.02 -0.89
CA ALA A 163 -2.21 4.29 0.32
C ALA A 163 -3.52 3.67 0.83
N VAL A 164 -3.67 2.36 0.69
CA VAL A 164 -4.90 1.66 1.08
C VAL A 164 -4.90 1.35 2.58
N ALA A 165 -3.74 0.94 3.11
CA ALA A 165 -3.61 0.59 4.52
C ALA A 165 -2.23 0.99 5.07
N ASP A 166 -2.23 1.41 6.34
CA ASP A 166 -1.02 1.49 7.15
C ASP A 166 -0.68 0.10 7.68
N LEU A 167 0.62 -0.20 7.77
CA LEU A 167 1.12 -1.51 8.12
C LEU A 167 1.97 -1.48 9.40
N THR A 168 1.75 -2.45 10.27
CA THR A 168 2.68 -2.83 11.33
C THR A 168 3.43 -4.06 10.85
N VAL A 169 4.70 -3.92 10.49
CA VAL A 169 5.48 -4.90 9.74
C VAL A 169 6.42 -5.69 10.66
N THR A 170 6.45 -6.99 10.48
CA THR A 170 7.51 -7.87 10.97
C THR A 170 8.18 -8.52 9.78
N ALA A 171 9.45 -8.21 9.54
CA ALA A 171 10.18 -8.70 8.38
C ALA A 171 11.61 -9.10 8.76
N SER A 172 12.13 -10.09 8.07
CA SER A 172 13.50 -10.54 8.17
C SER A 172 14.08 -10.86 6.80
N VAL A 173 15.40 -10.79 6.68
CA VAL A 173 16.12 -11.23 5.49
C VAL A 173 17.07 -12.36 5.89
N ASP A 174 16.87 -13.51 5.27
CA ASP A 174 17.74 -14.67 5.47
C ASP A 174 18.06 -15.32 4.12
N GLY A 175 19.32 -15.70 3.91
CA GLY A 175 19.76 -16.35 2.67
C GLY A 175 19.42 -15.59 1.38
N GLY A 176 19.30 -14.25 1.44
CA GLY A 176 18.91 -13.45 0.28
C GLY A 176 17.39 -13.47 0.00
N VAL A 177 16.59 -13.92 0.93
CA VAL A 177 15.14 -13.88 0.84
C VAL A 177 14.59 -12.97 1.94
N LEU A 178 13.79 -11.99 1.57
CA LEU A 178 12.92 -11.23 2.47
C LEU A 178 11.69 -12.09 2.75
N ASP A 179 11.35 -12.23 4.02
CA ASP A 179 10.08 -12.81 4.46
C ASP A 179 9.45 -11.85 5.48
N GLY A 180 8.19 -11.49 5.28
CA GLY A 180 7.51 -10.51 6.11
C GLY A 180 6.01 -10.71 6.17
N THR A 181 5.45 -10.33 7.32
CA THR A 181 4.01 -10.23 7.55
C THR A 181 3.70 -8.87 8.14
N ALA A 182 2.50 -8.37 7.90
CA ALA A 182 2.07 -7.10 8.44
C ALA A 182 0.59 -7.12 8.83
N GLU A 183 0.28 -6.55 9.99
CA GLU A 183 -1.08 -6.16 10.31
C GLU A 183 -1.42 -4.91 9.50
N ALA A 184 -2.59 -4.89 8.89
CA ALA A 184 -3.04 -3.82 8.02
C ALA A 184 -4.21 -3.07 8.64
N THR A 185 -4.11 -1.73 8.66
CA THR A 185 -5.15 -0.83 9.17
C THR A 185 -5.58 0.12 8.08
N LEU A 186 -6.86 0.14 7.75
CA LEU A 186 -7.43 0.90 6.64
C LEU A 186 -7.20 2.40 6.80
N THR A 187 -6.66 3.05 5.78
CA THR A 187 -6.52 4.51 5.75
C THR A 187 -7.83 5.19 5.37
N GLN A 188 -7.89 6.52 5.47
CA GLN A 188 -9.02 7.31 4.96
C GLN A 188 -9.17 7.14 3.44
N ALA A 189 -8.06 7.14 2.69
CA ALA A 189 -8.09 6.95 1.24
C ALA A 189 -8.60 5.55 0.87
N GLY A 190 -8.17 4.53 1.63
CA GLY A 190 -8.65 3.17 1.46
C GLY A 190 -10.14 3.03 1.79
N ALA A 191 -10.64 3.68 2.84
CA ALA A 191 -12.06 3.67 3.21
C ALA A 191 -12.91 4.27 2.07
N ASN A 192 -12.53 5.45 1.60
CA ASN A 192 -13.22 6.10 0.47
C ASN A 192 -13.22 5.20 -0.79
N ALA A 193 -12.10 4.56 -1.08
CA ALA A 193 -11.96 3.68 -2.25
C ALA A 193 -12.71 2.35 -2.11
N LEU A 194 -13.03 1.95 -0.90
CA LEU A 194 -13.93 0.82 -0.63
C LEU A 194 -15.40 1.29 -0.44
N SER A 195 -15.77 2.46 -0.98
CA SER A 195 -17.12 3.02 -0.94
C SER A 195 -17.67 3.17 0.49
N ASP A 196 -16.80 3.51 1.43
CA ASP A 196 -17.08 3.69 2.86
C ASP A 196 -17.76 2.47 3.53
N PHE A 197 -17.56 1.26 2.99
CA PHE A 197 -18.00 0.02 3.64
C PHE A 197 -17.36 -0.19 5.00
N TYR A 198 -16.21 0.41 5.22
CA TYR A 198 -15.44 0.33 6.46
C TYR A 198 -14.90 1.71 6.85
N GLU A 199 -14.96 1.99 8.13
CA GLU A 199 -14.37 3.20 8.71
C GLU A 199 -12.83 3.17 8.61
N PRO A 200 -12.16 4.33 8.44
CA PRO A 200 -10.73 4.43 8.64
C PRO A 200 -10.31 3.86 9.99
N GLY A 201 -9.16 3.21 10.06
CA GLY A 201 -8.71 2.51 11.27
C GLY A 201 -9.24 1.09 11.42
N THR A 202 -10.09 0.62 10.51
CA THR A 202 -10.54 -0.78 10.51
C THR A 202 -9.37 -1.71 10.23
N VAL A 203 -9.23 -2.76 11.06
CA VAL A 203 -8.25 -3.83 10.82
C VAL A 203 -8.68 -4.63 9.59
N MET A 204 -7.79 -4.75 8.63
CA MET A 204 -7.96 -5.50 7.38
C MET A 204 -7.35 -6.89 7.51
N SER A 205 -7.49 -7.73 6.48
CA SER A 205 -6.73 -8.98 6.41
C SER A 205 -5.22 -8.69 6.42
N PRO A 206 -4.40 -9.51 7.07
CA PRO A 206 -2.97 -9.32 7.11
C PRO A 206 -2.37 -9.35 5.70
N VAL A 207 -1.24 -8.67 5.55
CA VAL A 207 -0.42 -8.67 4.33
C VAL A 207 0.77 -9.57 4.56
N SER A 208 1.07 -10.43 3.61
CA SER A 208 2.31 -11.20 3.57
C SER A 208 3.15 -10.78 2.38
N VAL A 209 4.47 -10.70 2.60
CA VAL A 209 5.44 -10.32 1.57
C VAL A 209 6.57 -11.32 1.58
N ARG A 210 6.93 -11.83 0.41
CA ARG A 210 8.12 -12.64 0.23
C ARG A 210 8.84 -12.20 -1.04
N ALA A 211 10.15 -11.98 -0.95
CA ALA A 211 10.93 -11.54 -2.10
C ALA A 211 12.33 -12.17 -2.12
N ALA A 212 12.73 -12.65 -3.28
CA ALA A 212 14.11 -13.01 -3.54
C ALA A 212 14.91 -11.74 -3.89
N LEU A 213 16.08 -11.60 -3.28
CA LEU A 213 16.94 -10.44 -3.40
C LEU A 213 18.21 -10.81 -4.18
N ALA A 214 18.54 -10.07 -5.24
CA ALA A 214 19.69 -10.34 -6.07
C ALA A 214 20.34 -9.04 -6.58
N GLY A 215 21.67 -9.03 -6.60
CA GLY A 215 22.46 -7.89 -7.06
C GLY A 215 22.30 -6.64 -6.19
N ALA A 216 23.14 -5.65 -6.43
CA ALA A 216 23.04 -4.35 -5.79
C ALA A 216 21.88 -3.52 -6.41
N ALA A 217 21.30 -2.64 -5.61
CA ALA A 217 20.34 -1.67 -6.07
C ALA A 217 20.75 -0.26 -5.61
N ASP A 218 20.33 0.74 -6.36
CA ASP A 218 20.52 2.14 -5.98
C ASP A 218 19.61 2.51 -4.81
N CYS A 219 20.09 3.39 -3.95
CA CYS A 219 19.36 3.83 -2.77
C CYS A 219 18.00 4.49 -3.10
N GLY A 220 17.87 5.16 -4.22
CA GLY A 220 16.60 5.74 -4.67
C GLY A 220 15.50 4.72 -4.95
N ALA A 221 15.85 3.45 -5.13
CA ALA A 221 14.88 2.38 -5.30
C ALA A 221 14.18 1.94 -4.00
N LEU A 222 14.70 2.32 -2.82
CA LEU A 222 14.11 1.97 -1.52
C LEU A 222 12.79 2.73 -1.25
N ASP A 223 12.66 3.92 -1.80
CA ASP A 223 11.51 4.82 -1.58
C ASP A 223 10.48 4.74 -2.73
N GLY A 224 10.63 3.80 -3.64
CA GLY A 224 9.75 3.69 -4.82
C GLY A 224 9.97 4.78 -5.87
N SER A 225 10.81 5.79 -5.60
CA SER A 225 11.06 6.91 -6.51
C SER A 225 12.04 6.59 -7.65
N GLY A 226 12.71 5.43 -7.60
CA GLY A 226 13.70 4.97 -8.57
C GLY A 226 13.18 4.09 -9.71
N ALA A 227 11.89 3.84 -9.80
CA ALA A 227 11.31 2.90 -10.76
C ALA A 227 11.05 3.51 -12.15
N THR A 228 12.05 4.22 -12.72
CA THR A 228 12.08 4.56 -14.15
C THR A 228 13.24 3.85 -14.84
N GLY A 229 13.31 2.54 -14.67
CA GLY A 229 14.21 1.67 -15.43
C GLY A 229 13.39 0.78 -16.32
N ALA A 230 13.39 1.06 -17.62
CA ALA A 230 12.80 0.21 -18.65
C ALA A 230 13.31 -1.23 -18.50
N GLY A 231 12.55 -2.04 -17.79
CA GLY A 231 12.74 -3.49 -17.79
C GLY A 231 12.31 -4.02 -19.15
N THR A 232 13.26 -4.56 -19.89
CA THR A 232 13.02 -5.35 -21.10
C THR A 232 11.95 -6.39 -20.81
N ALA A 233 10.88 -6.37 -21.58
CA ALA A 233 9.86 -7.42 -21.57
C ALA A 233 10.52 -8.76 -21.87
N GLY A 234 10.55 -9.67 -20.90
CA GLY A 234 11.08 -10.99 -21.10
C GLY A 234 11.16 -11.79 -19.83
N SER A 235 10.26 -12.73 -19.69
CA SER A 235 10.14 -13.78 -18.69
C SER A 235 9.18 -13.44 -17.56
N THR A 236 8.04 -14.12 -17.56
CA THR A 236 7.24 -14.31 -16.36
C THR A 236 8.13 -14.90 -15.27
N PRO A 237 8.26 -14.24 -14.10
CA PRO A 237 9.09 -14.76 -13.02
C PRO A 237 8.60 -16.15 -12.61
N ASP A 238 9.53 -17.09 -12.47
CA ASP A 238 9.22 -18.40 -11.93
C ASP A 238 8.96 -18.29 -10.42
N VAL A 239 7.70 -18.02 -10.09
CA VAL A 239 7.26 -17.84 -8.68
C VAL A 239 7.36 -19.13 -7.85
N ALA A 240 7.72 -20.26 -8.47
CA ALA A 240 7.87 -21.52 -7.75
C ALA A 240 9.07 -21.51 -6.79
N SER A 241 10.09 -20.68 -7.08
CA SER A 241 11.30 -20.59 -6.26
C SER A 241 11.06 -19.99 -4.86
N LEU A 242 10.03 -19.16 -4.70
CA LEU A 242 9.74 -18.51 -3.42
C LEU A 242 8.91 -19.38 -2.44
N GLY A 243 8.40 -20.53 -2.87
CA GLY A 243 7.55 -21.35 -2.03
C GLY A 243 6.20 -20.71 -1.72
N ALA A 244 5.42 -21.34 -0.86
CA ALA A 244 4.12 -20.82 -0.45
C ALA A 244 4.30 -19.65 0.55
N LEU A 245 3.45 -18.63 0.44
CA LEU A 245 3.27 -17.67 1.52
C LEU A 245 2.66 -18.38 2.73
N PRO A 246 2.99 -17.97 3.97
CA PRO A 246 2.34 -18.51 5.15
C PRO A 246 0.81 -18.35 5.00
N ALA A 247 0.07 -19.40 5.34
CA ALA A 247 -1.37 -19.32 5.43
C ALA A 247 -1.73 -18.34 6.56
N ASP A 248 -2.74 -17.50 6.35
CA ASP A 248 -3.29 -16.66 7.41
C ASP A 248 -3.55 -17.51 8.65
N GLY A 249 -2.95 -17.14 9.76
CA GLY A 249 -3.16 -17.80 11.05
C GLY A 249 -4.61 -17.60 11.48
N SER A 250 -5.51 -18.41 10.93
CA SER A 250 -6.87 -18.54 11.43
C SER A 250 -6.81 -19.31 12.74
N SER A 251 -6.58 -18.61 13.83
CA SER A 251 -6.97 -19.10 15.15
C SER A 251 -8.45 -18.80 15.30
N ALA A 252 -9.27 -19.79 14.95
CA ALA A 252 -10.64 -19.82 15.43
C ALA A 252 -10.64 -20.40 16.85
N PRO A 253 -11.48 -19.86 17.76
CA PRO A 253 -11.72 -20.45 19.08
C PRO A 253 -12.49 -21.77 18.99
#